data_dee3b790fa90fb694a6774ce8cf905d9
#
_entry.id   dee3b790fa90fb694a6774ce8cf905d9
#
_cell.length_a   1.000
_cell.length_b   1.000
_cell.length_c   1.000
_cell.angle_alpha   90.00
_cell.angle_beta   90.00
_cell.angle_gamma   90.00
#
_symmetry.space_group_name_H-M   'P 1'
#
loop_
_entity.id
_entity.type
_entity.pdbx_description
1 polymer ?
#
loop_
_entity_poly.entity_id
_entity_poly.type
_entity_poly.pdbx_seq_one_letter_code
_entity_poly.pdbx_strand_id
1 'polypeptide(L)'
;MTGRSRGARIRQAIEKILGEETGSLRIVLDFSGMGSIDFSWADEVVAKIISRLWSGEYGEKFLVLKSLSPAQAENIGVALERKKLAVLTTGPEGWRIVGSLNNYLIHTLNRVMKKRQLTLRQLSEEEGIGMNTSGTRLLNLYKKRLVVRLEGPMMGKNDFHRGRQYIYQSLLP
;
A
#
# COMPACT_ATOMS: atom_id res chain seq x y z
N MET A 1 4.96 -22.83 6.91
CA MET A 1 5.26 -22.85 5.46
C MET A 1 6.69 -22.36 5.24
N THR A 2 7.55 -23.21 4.76
CA THR A 2 8.97 -22.91 4.63
C THR A 2 9.45 -23.24 3.21
N GLY A 3 10.43 -22.48 2.75
CA GLY A 3 11.15 -22.71 1.51
C GLY A 3 10.65 -21.97 0.29
N ARG A 4 11.62 -21.56 -0.55
CA ARG A 4 11.42 -20.75 -1.76
C ARG A 4 10.53 -21.42 -2.81
N SER A 5 10.63 -22.73 -3.00
CA SER A 5 9.83 -23.45 -4.00
C SER A 5 8.33 -23.48 -3.69
N ARG A 6 7.97 -23.62 -2.41
CA ARG A 6 6.57 -23.50 -1.95
C ARG A 6 6.06 -22.06 -2.10
N GLY A 7 6.89 -21.08 -1.73
CA GLY A 7 6.59 -19.67 -1.92
C GLY A 7 6.33 -19.34 -3.39
N ALA A 8 7.14 -19.83 -4.30
CA ALA A 8 6.98 -19.57 -5.73
C ALA A 8 5.60 -20.00 -6.28
N ARG A 9 5.08 -21.14 -5.86
CA ARG A 9 3.75 -21.61 -6.27
C ARG A 9 2.64 -20.68 -5.76
N ILE A 10 2.73 -20.25 -4.51
CA ILE A 10 1.76 -19.33 -3.91
C ILE A 10 1.85 -17.97 -4.60
N ARG A 11 3.05 -17.44 -4.81
CA ARG A 11 3.25 -16.21 -5.55
C ARG A 11 2.63 -16.27 -6.94
N GLN A 12 2.90 -17.31 -7.71
CA GLN A 12 2.32 -17.48 -9.05
C GLN A 12 0.79 -17.52 -9.04
N ALA A 13 0.16 -18.15 -8.05
CA ALA A 13 -1.29 -18.16 -7.90
C ALA A 13 -1.84 -16.74 -7.63
N ILE A 14 -1.18 -15.95 -6.76
CA ILE A 14 -1.57 -14.57 -6.47
C ILE A 14 -1.35 -13.69 -7.72
N GLU A 15 -0.22 -13.84 -8.40
CA GLU A 15 0.12 -13.07 -9.60
C GLU A 15 -0.87 -13.35 -10.75
N LYS A 16 -1.36 -14.58 -10.86
CA LYS A 16 -2.41 -14.94 -11.80
C LYS A 16 -3.69 -14.12 -11.54
N ILE A 17 -4.15 -14.08 -10.28
CA ILE A 17 -5.32 -13.26 -9.88
C ILE A 17 -5.08 -11.78 -10.19
N LEU A 18 -3.88 -11.26 -9.85
CA LEU A 18 -3.53 -9.87 -10.13
C LEU A 18 -3.54 -9.52 -11.63
N GLY A 19 -3.15 -10.45 -12.48
CA GLY A 19 -3.09 -10.25 -13.93
C GLY A 19 -4.42 -10.48 -14.67
N GLU A 20 -5.29 -11.34 -14.15
CA GLU A 20 -6.58 -11.67 -14.79
C GLU A 20 -7.67 -10.64 -14.49
N GLU A 21 -7.65 -10.04 -13.31
CA GLU A 21 -8.63 -9.05 -12.89
C GLU A 21 -8.40 -7.70 -13.57
N THR A 22 -9.47 -7.13 -14.14
CA THR A 22 -9.44 -5.80 -14.75
C THR A 22 -9.80 -4.71 -13.74
N GLY A 23 -9.28 -3.48 -13.94
CA GLY A 23 -9.58 -2.33 -13.09
C GLY A 23 -8.85 -2.34 -11.74
N SER A 24 -9.35 -1.54 -10.81
CA SER A 24 -8.78 -1.41 -9.46
C SER A 24 -9.20 -2.58 -8.57
N LEU A 25 -8.23 -3.20 -7.91
CA LEU A 25 -8.47 -4.36 -7.04
C LEU A 25 -7.64 -4.25 -5.76
N ARG A 26 -8.28 -4.46 -4.62
CA ARG A 26 -7.62 -4.63 -3.33
C ARG A 26 -7.66 -6.11 -2.91
N ILE A 27 -6.49 -6.71 -2.78
CA ILE A 27 -6.32 -8.08 -2.29
C ILE A 27 -5.94 -8.02 -0.80
N VAL A 28 -6.58 -8.86 -0.01
CA VAL A 28 -6.23 -9.09 1.39
C VAL A 28 -5.67 -10.51 1.52
N LEU A 29 -4.40 -10.63 1.90
CA LEU A 29 -3.81 -11.91 2.28
C LEU A 29 -3.98 -12.11 3.78
N ASP A 30 -4.86 -13.02 4.16
CA ASP A 30 -5.13 -13.35 5.55
C ASP A 30 -4.19 -14.47 6.01
N PHE A 31 -3.40 -14.18 7.05
CA PHE A 31 -2.44 -15.08 7.66
C PHE A 31 -3.01 -15.84 8.87
N SER A 32 -4.30 -15.63 9.19
CA SER A 32 -4.95 -16.36 10.28
C SER A 32 -4.90 -17.87 10.03
N GLY A 33 -4.48 -18.63 11.04
CA GLY A 33 -4.30 -20.08 10.92
C GLY A 33 -3.10 -20.53 10.06
N MET A 34 -2.34 -19.60 9.48
CA MET A 34 -1.10 -19.94 8.79
C MET A 34 0.02 -20.17 9.81
N GLY A 35 0.73 -21.29 9.68
CA GLY A 35 1.89 -21.58 10.52
C GLY A 35 3.06 -20.62 10.27
N SER A 36 4.22 -20.93 10.84
CA SER A 36 5.43 -20.15 10.65
C SER A 36 5.84 -20.06 9.18
N ILE A 37 6.37 -18.91 8.81
CA ILE A 37 7.04 -18.68 7.52
C ILE A 37 8.50 -18.32 7.78
N ASP A 38 9.39 -18.70 6.88
CA ASP A 38 10.79 -18.28 6.94
C ASP A 38 11.05 -17.05 6.05
N PHE A 39 12.24 -16.47 6.22
CA PHE A 39 12.67 -15.32 5.40
C PHE A 39 12.60 -15.63 3.89
N SER A 40 13.02 -16.82 3.47
CA SER A 40 13.03 -17.19 2.04
C SER A 40 11.63 -17.21 1.44
N TRP A 41 10.64 -17.65 2.20
CA TRP A 41 9.24 -17.60 1.82
C TRP A 41 8.73 -16.15 1.77
N ALA A 42 9.04 -15.36 2.80
CA ALA A 42 8.63 -13.95 2.88
C ALA A 42 9.20 -13.13 1.71
N ASP A 43 10.48 -13.35 1.36
CA ASP A 43 11.12 -12.72 0.20
C ASP A 43 10.48 -13.16 -1.12
N GLU A 44 10.28 -14.48 -1.29
CA GLU A 44 9.75 -15.05 -2.53
C GLU A 44 8.29 -14.64 -2.78
N VAL A 45 7.45 -14.59 -1.74
CA VAL A 45 6.02 -14.26 -1.88
C VAL A 45 5.79 -12.77 -1.72
N VAL A 46 5.98 -12.25 -0.50
CA VAL A 46 5.52 -10.90 -0.16
C VAL A 46 6.40 -9.84 -0.82
N ALA A 47 7.72 -9.92 -0.66
CA ALA A 47 8.60 -8.88 -1.17
C ALA A 47 8.59 -8.80 -2.70
N LYS A 48 8.52 -9.92 -3.42
CA LYS A 48 8.41 -9.90 -4.88
C LYS A 48 7.08 -9.34 -5.37
N ILE A 49 5.95 -9.71 -4.74
CA ILE A 49 4.64 -9.16 -5.12
C ILE A 49 4.61 -7.65 -4.88
N ILE A 50 5.04 -7.19 -3.70
CA ILE A 50 5.08 -5.76 -3.38
C ILE A 50 5.98 -5.00 -4.36
N SER A 51 7.15 -5.54 -4.70
CA SER A 51 8.05 -4.92 -5.68
C SER A 51 7.38 -4.74 -7.05
N ARG A 52 6.65 -5.74 -7.55
CA ARG A 52 5.94 -5.68 -8.83
C ARG A 52 4.72 -4.75 -8.78
N LEU A 53 4.01 -4.71 -7.64
CA LEU A 53 2.93 -3.74 -7.43
C LEU A 53 3.47 -2.30 -7.46
N TRP A 54 4.61 -2.04 -6.82
CA TRP A 54 5.21 -0.70 -6.81
C TRP A 54 5.75 -0.30 -8.19
N SER A 55 6.25 -1.24 -8.99
CA SER A 55 6.67 -0.98 -10.38
C SER A 55 5.50 -0.69 -11.33
N GLY A 56 4.26 -0.94 -10.88
CA GLY A 56 3.06 -0.75 -11.69
C GLY A 56 2.74 -1.90 -12.64
N GLU A 57 3.41 -3.04 -12.52
CA GLU A 57 3.28 -4.20 -13.41
C GLU A 57 1.82 -4.70 -13.51
N TYR A 58 1.05 -4.59 -12.41
CA TYR A 58 -0.35 -5.01 -12.36
C TYR A 58 -1.36 -3.85 -12.38
N GLY A 59 -0.92 -2.62 -12.69
CA GLY A 59 -1.81 -1.45 -12.72
C GLY A 59 -2.33 -1.06 -11.33
N GLU A 60 -3.62 -0.78 -11.22
CA GLU A 60 -4.30 -0.31 -9.99
C GLU A 60 -4.61 -1.46 -9.02
N LYS A 61 -3.59 -2.22 -8.63
CA LYS A 61 -3.73 -3.31 -7.67
C LYS A 61 -3.07 -2.95 -6.34
N PHE A 62 -3.69 -3.37 -5.26
CA PHE A 62 -3.28 -3.05 -3.88
C PHE A 62 -3.28 -4.32 -3.03
N LEU A 63 -2.32 -4.44 -2.12
CA LEU A 63 -2.18 -5.56 -1.22
C LEU A 63 -2.20 -5.10 0.24
N VAL A 64 -3.02 -5.77 1.04
CA VAL A 64 -3.04 -5.63 2.50
C VAL A 64 -2.77 -7.00 3.11
N LEU A 65 -1.91 -7.07 4.10
CA LEU A 65 -1.73 -8.28 4.89
C LEU A 65 -2.60 -8.21 6.14
N LYS A 66 -3.19 -9.33 6.53
CA LYS A 66 -4.08 -9.39 7.69
C LYS A 66 -3.65 -10.49 8.65
N SER A 67 -3.80 -10.24 9.95
CA SER A 67 -3.63 -11.22 11.04
C SER A 67 -2.22 -11.84 11.10
N LEU A 68 -1.17 -11.04 10.90
CA LEU A 68 0.20 -11.52 11.04
C LEU A 68 0.54 -11.80 12.51
N SER A 69 1.15 -12.96 12.77
CA SER A 69 1.84 -13.20 14.04
C SER A 69 3.11 -12.33 14.13
N PRO A 70 3.65 -12.07 15.34
CA PRO A 70 4.90 -11.32 15.49
C PRO A 70 6.06 -11.89 14.68
N ALA A 71 6.24 -13.20 14.67
CA ALA A 71 7.31 -13.87 13.91
C ALA A 71 7.11 -13.75 12.39
N GLN A 72 5.87 -13.83 11.90
CA GLN A 72 5.57 -13.61 10.49
C GLN A 72 5.86 -12.15 10.09
N ALA A 73 5.45 -11.19 10.92
CA ALA A 73 5.70 -9.77 10.69
C ALA A 73 7.20 -9.45 10.67
N GLU A 74 8.00 -10.07 11.54
CA GLU A 74 9.47 -9.93 11.57
C GLU A 74 10.11 -10.43 10.27
N ASN A 75 9.83 -11.67 9.85
CA ASN A 75 10.39 -12.23 8.62
C ASN A 75 10.00 -11.43 7.37
N ILE A 76 8.74 -10.98 7.28
CA ILE A 76 8.26 -10.10 6.20
C ILE A 76 8.94 -8.74 6.28
N GLY A 77 9.06 -8.17 7.47
CA GLY A 77 9.73 -6.89 7.70
C GLY A 77 11.17 -6.90 7.17
N VAL A 78 11.97 -7.87 7.58
CA VAL A 78 13.36 -8.03 7.11
C VAL A 78 13.43 -8.19 5.58
N ALA A 79 12.54 -8.97 4.97
CA ALA A 79 12.50 -9.16 3.52
C ALA A 79 12.18 -7.86 2.77
N LEU A 80 11.23 -7.07 3.28
CA LEU A 80 10.83 -5.79 2.70
C LEU A 80 11.89 -4.69 2.92
N GLU A 81 12.45 -4.58 4.10
CA GLU A 81 13.47 -3.57 4.46
C GLU A 81 14.71 -3.68 3.58
N ARG A 82 15.18 -4.89 3.29
CA ARG A 82 16.30 -5.14 2.38
C ARG A 82 16.08 -4.57 0.98
N LYS A 83 14.84 -4.43 0.56
CA LYS A 83 14.44 -3.89 -0.75
C LYS A 83 13.85 -2.48 -0.64
N LYS A 84 13.89 -1.86 0.53
CA LYS A 84 13.29 -0.55 0.82
C LYS A 84 11.79 -0.50 0.45
N LEU A 85 11.10 -1.61 0.67
CA LEU A 85 9.67 -1.78 0.43
C LEU A 85 8.88 -1.72 1.74
N ALA A 86 7.59 -1.46 1.64
CA ALA A 86 6.66 -1.47 2.75
C ALA A 86 5.28 -1.97 2.32
N VAL A 87 4.54 -2.52 3.26
CA VAL A 87 3.16 -2.99 3.06
C VAL A 87 2.27 -2.62 4.24
N LEU A 88 1.01 -2.34 3.95
CA LEU A 88 -0.01 -2.12 4.97
C LEU A 88 -0.45 -3.46 5.55
N THR A 89 -0.52 -3.52 6.87
CA THR A 89 -1.04 -4.67 7.59
C THR A 89 -2.18 -4.27 8.51
N THR A 90 -3.09 -5.19 8.78
CA THR A 90 -4.21 -4.98 9.71
C THR A 90 -4.38 -6.19 10.63
N GLY A 91 -4.86 -5.93 11.85
CA GLY A 91 -5.08 -6.94 12.88
C GLY A 91 -5.98 -6.39 13.99
N PRO A 92 -6.09 -7.11 15.13
CA PRO A 92 -6.93 -6.70 16.25
C PRO A 92 -6.57 -5.31 16.83
N GLU A 93 -5.30 -4.96 16.79
CA GLU A 93 -4.78 -3.68 17.32
C GLU A 93 -4.88 -2.52 16.29
N GLY A 94 -5.53 -2.74 15.15
CA GLY A 94 -5.62 -1.78 14.07
C GLY A 94 -4.64 -2.05 12.93
N TRP A 95 -4.24 -0.98 12.24
CA TRP A 95 -3.32 -1.08 11.11
C TRP A 95 -1.91 -0.62 11.46
N ARG A 96 -0.94 -1.14 10.74
CA ARG A 96 0.46 -0.73 10.81
C ARG A 96 1.18 -0.93 9.48
N ILE A 97 2.35 -0.33 9.35
CA ILE A 97 3.27 -0.58 8.24
C ILE A 97 4.30 -1.62 8.66
N VAL A 98 4.55 -2.58 7.79
CA VAL A 98 5.66 -3.54 7.89
C VAL A 98 6.63 -3.27 6.75
N GLY A 99 7.93 -3.21 7.05
CA GLY A 99 8.98 -2.83 6.11
C GLY A 99 9.46 -1.38 6.28
N SER A 100 10.06 -0.80 5.24
CA SER A 100 10.70 0.52 5.26
C SER A 100 9.83 1.60 4.64
N LEU A 101 9.42 2.58 5.43
CA LEU A 101 8.70 3.78 4.98
C LEU A 101 9.21 5.00 5.75
N ASN A 102 9.44 6.11 5.06
CA ASN A 102 9.91 7.34 5.67
C ASN A 102 8.86 7.91 6.65
N ASN A 103 9.31 8.48 7.75
CA ASN A 103 8.44 9.00 8.82
C ASN A 103 7.41 10.03 8.32
N TYR A 104 7.80 10.93 7.41
CA TYR A 104 6.86 11.91 6.85
C TYR A 104 5.76 11.25 6.01
N LEU A 105 6.03 10.11 5.34
CA LEU A 105 5.01 9.34 4.63
C LEU A 105 4.11 8.57 5.59
N ILE A 106 4.66 8.04 6.70
CA ILE A 106 3.87 7.42 7.77
C ILE A 106 2.91 8.45 8.35
N HIS A 107 3.39 9.67 8.63
CA HIS A 107 2.56 10.76 9.14
C HIS A 107 1.44 11.12 8.15
N THR A 108 1.76 11.28 6.86
CA THR A 108 0.76 11.57 5.82
C THR A 108 -0.25 10.41 5.67
N LEU A 109 0.22 9.16 5.73
CA LEU A 109 -0.65 7.98 5.69
C LEU A 109 -1.61 7.95 6.88
N ASN A 110 -1.15 8.27 8.09
CA ASN A 110 -2.01 8.40 9.27
C ASN A 110 -3.16 9.39 9.05
N ARG A 111 -2.91 10.51 8.36
CA ARG A 111 -3.97 11.49 8.01
C ARG A 111 -4.99 10.89 7.07
N VAL A 112 -4.53 10.22 5.99
CA VAL A 112 -5.43 9.54 5.05
C VAL A 112 -6.26 8.47 5.76
N MET A 113 -5.64 7.64 6.60
CA MET A 113 -6.32 6.58 7.36
C MET A 113 -7.38 7.14 8.32
N LYS A 114 -7.05 8.22 9.05
CA LYS A 114 -7.97 8.87 10.00
C LYS A 114 -9.17 9.50 9.31
N LYS A 115 -8.96 10.16 8.17
CA LYS A 115 -10.00 10.88 7.42
C LYS A 115 -10.72 10.03 6.38
N ARG A 116 -10.22 8.83 6.12
CA ARG A 116 -10.67 7.93 5.05
C ARG A 116 -10.36 8.42 3.64
N GLN A 117 -10.42 9.71 3.42
CA GLN A 117 -10.05 10.35 2.15
C GLN A 117 -9.46 11.74 2.39
N LEU A 118 -8.57 12.17 1.52
CA LEU A 118 -7.85 13.42 1.64
C LEU A 118 -7.41 13.95 0.27
N THR A 119 -7.56 15.24 0.04
CA THR A 119 -6.97 15.93 -1.12
C THR A 119 -5.62 16.56 -0.76
N LEU A 120 -4.82 16.90 -1.77
CA LEU A 120 -3.55 17.59 -1.54
C LEU A 120 -3.75 18.98 -0.91
N ARG A 121 -4.85 19.67 -1.23
CA ARG A 121 -5.20 20.97 -0.64
C ARG A 121 -5.50 20.83 0.85
N GLN A 122 -6.34 19.87 1.23
CA GLN A 122 -6.65 19.60 2.64
C GLN A 122 -5.37 19.24 3.43
N LEU A 123 -4.49 18.40 2.86
CA LEU A 123 -3.22 18.09 3.52
C LEU A 123 -2.33 19.33 3.68
N SER A 124 -2.25 20.17 2.66
CA SER A 124 -1.49 21.43 2.68
C SER A 124 -1.97 22.37 3.77
N GLU A 125 -3.27 22.58 3.86
CA GLU A 125 -3.91 23.46 4.86
C GLU A 125 -3.73 22.94 6.28
N GLU A 126 -3.91 21.64 6.50
CA GLU A 126 -3.83 21.03 7.83
C GLU A 126 -2.42 20.90 8.39
N GLU A 127 -1.45 20.65 7.52
CA GLU A 127 -0.05 20.46 7.92
C GLU A 127 0.79 21.75 7.79
N GLY A 128 0.24 22.81 7.22
CA GLY A 128 0.98 24.05 6.95
C GLY A 128 2.15 23.85 5.99
N ILE A 129 2.05 22.90 5.06
CA ILE A 129 3.09 22.58 4.06
C ILE A 129 2.65 23.02 2.67
N GLY A 130 3.61 23.29 1.80
CA GLY A 130 3.31 23.73 0.42
C GLY A 130 2.51 22.69 -0.38
N MET A 131 1.70 23.16 -1.32
CA MET A 131 0.87 22.32 -2.21
C MET A 131 1.70 21.26 -2.97
N ASN A 132 2.88 21.64 -3.47
CA ASN A 132 3.78 20.72 -4.18
C ASN A 132 4.29 19.60 -3.26
N THR A 133 4.63 19.93 -2.02
CA THR A 133 5.05 18.96 -1.00
C THR A 133 3.92 18.00 -0.66
N SER A 134 2.70 18.52 -0.45
CA SER A 134 1.50 17.72 -0.18
C SER A 134 1.20 16.77 -1.33
N GLY A 135 1.24 17.27 -2.57
CA GLY A 135 1.04 16.46 -3.77
C GLY A 135 2.08 15.36 -3.92
N THR A 136 3.36 15.67 -3.69
CA THR A 136 4.46 14.71 -3.76
C THR A 136 4.31 13.61 -2.71
N ARG A 137 3.95 13.94 -1.47
CA ARG A 137 3.75 12.94 -0.40
C ARG A 137 2.61 11.99 -0.71
N LEU A 138 1.46 12.51 -1.12
CA LEU A 138 0.28 11.71 -1.47
C LEU A 138 0.53 10.84 -2.73
N LEU A 139 1.20 11.41 -3.75
CA LEU A 139 1.57 10.66 -4.94
C LEU A 139 2.57 9.54 -4.62
N ASN A 140 3.51 9.75 -3.72
CA ASN A 140 4.44 8.72 -3.27
C ASN A 140 3.72 7.58 -2.53
N LEU A 141 2.75 7.88 -1.67
CA LEU A 141 1.92 6.85 -1.02
C LEU A 141 1.13 6.03 -2.06
N TYR A 142 0.56 6.70 -3.07
CA TYR A 142 -0.13 6.01 -4.16
C TYR A 142 0.80 5.13 -4.99
N LYS A 143 1.96 5.63 -5.41
CA LYS A 143 2.97 4.83 -6.14
C LYS A 143 3.45 3.62 -5.34
N LYS A 144 3.51 3.76 -4.03
CA LYS A 144 3.82 2.66 -3.10
C LYS A 144 2.63 1.76 -2.78
N ARG A 145 1.49 1.95 -3.47
CA ARG A 145 0.27 1.15 -3.28
C ARG A 145 -0.25 1.11 -1.84
N LEU A 146 -0.05 2.21 -1.09
CA LEU A 146 -0.51 2.35 0.30
C LEU A 146 -1.82 3.14 0.43
N VAL A 147 -2.23 3.83 -0.64
CA VAL A 147 -3.52 4.53 -0.76
C VAL A 147 -4.06 4.36 -2.18
N VAL A 148 -5.38 4.44 -2.33
CA VAL A 148 -6.05 4.54 -3.64
C VAL A 148 -6.08 5.99 -4.08
N ARG A 149 -6.00 6.25 -5.38
CA ARG A 149 -6.18 7.58 -5.97
C ARG A 149 -7.37 7.57 -6.90
N LEU A 150 -8.33 8.46 -6.64
CA LEU A 150 -9.54 8.63 -7.43
C LEU A 150 -9.51 10.01 -8.11
N GLU A 151 -10.08 10.09 -9.31
CA GLU A 151 -10.35 11.38 -9.94
C GLU A 151 -11.54 12.03 -9.21
N GLY A 152 -11.32 13.21 -8.67
CA GLY A 152 -12.37 14.02 -8.07
C GLY A 152 -13.25 14.69 -9.12
N PRO A 153 -14.42 15.24 -8.73
CA PRO A 153 -15.28 15.98 -9.62
C PRO A 153 -14.52 17.18 -10.21
N MET A 154 -14.74 17.46 -11.50
CA MET A 154 -14.23 18.68 -12.11
C MET A 154 -14.84 19.87 -11.37
N MET A 155 -14.00 20.73 -10.79
CA MET A 155 -14.46 21.98 -10.23
C MET A 155 -15.04 22.86 -11.34
N GLY A 156 -16.14 23.57 -11.04
CA GLY A 156 -16.98 24.28 -11.97
C GLY A 156 -16.25 25.28 -12.88
N LYS A 157 -16.93 25.68 -13.95
CA LYS A 157 -16.44 26.47 -15.08
C LYS A 157 -15.74 27.80 -14.77
N ASN A 158 -15.70 28.25 -13.50
CA ASN A 158 -15.21 29.56 -13.10
C ASN A 158 -13.83 29.57 -12.40
N ASP A 159 -13.22 28.41 -12.16
CA ASP A 159 -11.86 28.34 -11.60
C ASP A 159 -10.82 28.28 -12.71
N PHE A 160 -10.05 29.36 -12.84
CA PHE A 160 -8.96 29.54 -13.83
C PHE A 160 -7.81 28.52 -13.70
N HIS A 161 -7.89 27.60 -12.77
CA HIS A 161 -6.92 26.51 -12.59
C HIS A 161 -7.58 25.17 -12.96
N ARG A 162 -7.61 24.86 -14.24
CA ARG A 162 -8.02 23.58 -14.83
C ARG A 162 -7.04 22.46 -14.46
N GLY A 163 -6.95 22.08 -13.20
CA GLY A 163 -6.21 20.91 -12.75
C GLY A 163 -7.18 19.81 -12.32
N ARG A 164 -6.95 18.57 -12.78
CA ARG A 164 -7.66 17.40 -12.22
C ARG A 164 -7.37 17.33 -10.74
N GLN A 165 -8.40 17.39 -9.90
CA GLN A 165 -8.26 17.16 -8.48
C GLN A 165 -8.29 15.65 -8.22
N TYR A 166 -7.30 15.16 -7.49
CA TYR A 166 -7.26 13.78 -7.03
C TYR A 166 -7.67 13.69 -5.56
N ILE A 167 -8.42 12.63 -5.25
CA ILE A 167 -8.77 12.23 -3.88
C ILE A 167 -7.95 10.99 -3.56
N TYR A 168 -7.24 11.01 -2.44
CA TYR A 168 -6.47 9.87 -1.94
C TYR A 168 -7.25 9.21 -0.83
N GLN A 169 -7.50 7.92 -0.98
CA GLN A 169 -8.40 7.16 -0.11
C GLN A 169 -7.66 6.04 0.60
N SER A 170 -8.07 5.79 1.85
CA SER A 170 -7.62 4.66 2.66
C SER A 170 -7.87 3.32 1.96
N LEU A 171 -6.91 2.38 2.07
CA LEU A 171 -7.11 0.99 1.68
C LEU A 171 -8.04 0.23 2.62
N LEU A 172 -8.26 0.74 3.83
CA LEU A 172 -9.12 0.11 4.84
C LEU A 172 -10.48 0.81 4.86
N PRO A 173 -11.55 0.09 5.20
CA PRO A 173 -12.90 0.67 5.34
C PRO A 173 -12.98 1.68 6.48
#